data_4d58d9773fb1a7b0013ba1e16413cfa5
#
_entry.id   4d58d9773fb1a7b0013ba1e16413cfa5
#
_cell.length_a   1.000
_cell.length_b   1.000
_cell.length_c   1.000
_cell.angle_alpha   90.00
_cell.angle_beta   90.00
_cell.angle_gamma   90.00
#
_symmetry.space_group_name_H-M   'P 1'
#
loop_
_entity.id
_entity.type
_entity.pdbx_description
1 polymer ?
#
loop_
_entity_poly.entity_id
_entity_poly.type
_entity_poly.pdbx_seq_one_letter_code
_entity_poly.pdbx_strand_id
1 'polypeptide(L)'
;MNTLNIKESNFRRCRRCVSDTTMSEIEFDENNGCNFCKLHDRFVEMYPLGEKGKKRINDLVIQIKRDGKKKPYDCIVGLSGGTDSTFLLYWAVKNGLRPLAVSFDNGWSTDIA
;
A
#
# COMPACT_ATOMS: atom_id res chain seq x y z
N MET A 1 -1.75 -34.86 -2.09
CA MET A 1 -1.12 -33.97 -1.08
C MET A 1 0.38 -34.04 -1.28
N ASN A 2 0.97 -33.04 -1.97
CA ASN A 2 2.43 -33.00 -2.14
C ASN A 2 3.02 -32.36 -0.89
N THR A 3 3.55 -33.15 0.00
CA THR A 3 4.44 -32.71 1.07
C THR A 3 5.72 -32.16 0.41
N LEU A 4 5.91 -30.86 0.47
CA LEU A 4 7.14 -30.20 0.07
C LEU A 4 8.28 -30.77 0.92
N ASN A 5 9.08 -31.66 0.33
CA ASN A 5 10.30 -32.17 0.93
C ASN A 5 11.35 -31.03 0.99
N ILE A 6 11.23 -30.14 1.97
CA ILE A 6 12.25 -29.14 2.26
C ILE A 6 13.43 -29.91 2.86
N LYS A 7 14.49 -30.08 2.11
CA LYS A 7 15.77 -30.59 2.63
C LYS A 7 16.19 -29.64 3.74
N GLU A 8 16.15 -30.08 4.99
CA GLU A 8 16.45 -29.30 6.22
C GLU A 8 17.80 -28.60 6.20
N SER A 9 18.73 -28.98 5.28
CA SER A 9 20.09 -28.46 5.23
C SER A 9 20.22 -27.00 4.71
N ASN A 10 19.16 -26.40 4.12
CA ASN A 10 19.23 -25.03 3.55
C ASN A 10 18.11 -24.10 4.03
N PHE A 11 17.36 -24.47 5.07
CA PHE A 11 16.33 -23.59 5.60
C PHE A 11 16.94 -22.38 6.30
N ARG A 12 16.58 -21.19 5.81
CA ARG A 12 16.98 -19.89 6.38
C ARG A 12 15.73 -19.04 6.58
N ARG A 13 15.67 -18.31 7.67
CA ARG A 13 14.61 -17.35 7.97
C ARG A 13 15.21 -15.96 8.12
N CYS A 14 14.52 -14.97 7.59
CA CYS A 14 14.93 -13.59 7.79
C CYS A 14 14.90 -13.21 9.27
N ARG A 15 15.96 -12.56 9.74
CA ARG A 15 16.02 -12.11 11.15
C ARG A 15 15.11 -10.90 11.45
N ARG A 16 14.59 -10.20 10.42
CA ARG A 16 13.74 -8.99 10.57
C ARG A 16 12.26 -9.26 10.37
N CYS A 17 11.93 -10.23 9.53
CA CYS A 17 10.55 -10.61 9.25
C CYS A 17 10.41 -12.14 9.27
N VAL A 18 9.22 -12.66 8.99
CA VAL A 18 8.94 -14.10 9.03
C VAL A 18 9.25 -14.84 7.74
N SER A 19 9.67 -14.13 6.68
CA SER A 19 9.98 -14.71 5.37
C SER A 19 11.16 -15.66 5.44
N ASP A 20 11.10 -16.77 4.72
CA ASP A 20 12.12 -17.81 4.70
C ASP A 20 12.34 -18.37 3.28
N THR A 21 13.24 -19.34 3.17
CA THR A 21 13.65 -19.97 1.91
C THR A 21 12.54 -20.72 1.19
N THR A 22 11.32 -20.81 1.72
CA THR A 22 10.16 -21.34 1.00
C THR A 22 9.53 -20.33 0.05
N MET A 23 9.85 -19.04 0.22
CA MET A 23 9.40 -17.99 -0.67
C MET A 23 10.27 -17.95 -1.94
N SER A 24 9.63 -17.88 -3.10
CA SER A 24 10.34 -17.69 -4.37
C SER A 24 11.07 -16.34 -4.37
N GLU A 25 12.23 -16.29 -5.02
CA GLU A 25 13.03 -15.07 -5.21
C GLU A 25 13.52 -14.41 -3.92
N ILE A 26 13.48 -15.12 -2.78
CA ILE A 26 14.05 -14.60 -1.55
C ILE A 26 15.58 -14.67 -1.58
N GLU A 27 16.20 -13.55 -1.29
CA GLU A 27 17.64 -13.43 -1.15
C GLU A 27 17.99 -12.91 0.25
N PHE A 28 19.10 -13.41 0.81
CA PHE A 28 19.56 -12.98 2.13
C PHE A 28 20.94 -12.33 2.01
N ASP A 29 21.11 -11.23 2.73
CA ASP A 29 22.43 -10.61 2.90
C ASP A 29 23.29 -11.32 3.96
N GLU A 30 24.51 -10.83 4.15
CA GLU A 30 25.48 -11.35 5.11
C GLU A 30 24.95 -11.33 6.56
N ASN A 31 24.03 -10.42 6.85
CA ASN A 31 23.39 -10.27 8.16
C ASN A 31 22.07 -11.04 8.30
N ASN A 32 21.75 -11.91 7.33
CA ASN A 32 20.50 -12.65 7.30
C ASN A 32 19.22 -11.79 7.19
N GLY A 33 19.34 -10.56 6.68
CA GLY A 33 18.21 -9.72 6.27
C GLY A 33 17.79 -10.06 4.83
N CYS A 34 16.50 -10.14 4.55
CA CYS A 34 16.03 -10.48 3.20
C CYS A 34 15.87 -9.25 2.29
N ASN A 35 15.87 -9.50 0.97
CA ASN A 35 15.62 -8.49 -0.06
C ASN A 35 14.27 -7.77 0.10
N PHE A 36 13.22 -8.46 0.57
CA PHE A 36 11.91 -7.84 0.85
C PHE A 36 11.98 -6.81 1.98
N CYS A 37 12.78 -7.06 3.03
CA CYS A 37 13.03 -6.06 4.07
C CYS A 37 13.76 -4.82 3.53
N LYS A 38 14.72 -5.01 2.62
CA LYS A 38 15.42 -3.89 1.96
C LYS A 38 14.46 -3.08 1.07
N LEU A 39 13.55 -3.77 0.37
CA LEU A 39 12.51 -3.12 -0.42
C LEU A 39 11.57 -2.30 0.48
N HIS A 40 11.14 -2.85 1.62
CA HIS A 40 10.35 -2.15 2.61
C HIS A 40 11.05 -0.87 3.10
N ASP A 41 12.35 -0.95 3.42
CA ASP A 41 13.11 0.23 3.88
C ASP A 41 13.11 1.35 2.83
N ARG A 42 13.28 1.02 1.55
CA ARG A 42 13.15 2.00 0.44
C ARG A 42 11.76 2.62 0.38
N PHE A 43 10.70 1.83 0.57
CA PHE A 43 9.34 2.38 0.60
C PHE A 43 9.12 3.31 1.79
N VAL A 44 9.67 3.00 2.97
CA VAL A 44 9.59 3.89 4.14
C VAL A 44 10.35 5.21 3.90
N GLU A 45 11.46 5.18 3.17
CA GLU A 45 12.17 6.40 2.76
C GLU A 45 11.34 7.22 1.74
N MET A 46 10.74 6.55 0.76
CA MET A 46 9.91 7.19 -0.27
C MET A 46 8.60 7.72 0.30
N TYR A 47 8.01 7.00 1.24
CA TYR A 47 6.71 7.30 1.88
C TYR A 47 6.88 7.33 3.40
N PRO A 48 7.48 8.39 3.94
CA PRO A 48 7.82 8.46 5.35
C PRO A 48 6.57 8.43 6.23
N LEU A 49 6.67 7.73 7.36
CA LEU A 49 5.66 7.69 8.40
C LEU A 49 5.87 8.82 9.43
N GLY A 50 4.95 8.92 10.38
CA GLY A 50 5.03 9.90 11.47
C GLY A 50 4.88 11.34 10.99
N GLU A 51 5.54 12.29 11.66
CA GLU A 51 5.38 13.73 11.39
C GLU A 51 5.81 14.15 9.99
N LYS A 52 6.84 13.53 9.44
CA LYS A 52 7.27 13.77 8.05
C LYS A 52 6.18 13.36 7.05
N GLY A 53 5.56 12.20 7.26
CA GLY A 53 4.46 11.72 6.43
C GLY A 53 3.23 12.61 6.55
N LYS A 54 2.86 13.01 7.78
CA LYS A 54 1.75 13.94 8.02
C LYS A 54 1.94 15.26 7.31
N LYS A 55 3.13 15.84 7.40
CA LYS A 55 3.45 17.08 6.69
C LYS A 55 3.28 16.91 5.18
N ARG A 56 3.87 15.85 4.61
CA ARG A 56 3.80 15.59 3.16
C ARG A 56 2.38 15.42 2.67
N ILE A 57 1.53 14.69 3.42
CA ILE A 57 0.13 14.49 3.03
C ILE A 57 -0.68 15.78 3.16
N ASN A 58 -0.41 16.62 4.16
CA ASN A 58 -1.06 17.92 4.29
C ASN A 58 -0.68 18.85 3.15
N ASP A 59 0.59 18.91 2.76
CA ASP A 59 1.07 19.70 1.62
C ASP A 59 0.39 19.23 0.33
N LEU A 60 0.24 17.91 0.15
CA LEU A 60 -0.49 17.33 -0.99
C LEU A 60 -1.97 17.74 -1.01
N VAL A 61 -2.67 17.69 0.13
CA VAL A 61 -4.06 18.13 0.23
C VAL A 61 -4.22 19.61 -0.15
N ILE A 62 -3.31 20.45 0.31
CA ILE A 62 -3.30 21.88 -0.04
C ILE A 62 -3.12 22.07 -1.55
N GLN A 63 -2.18 21.32 -2.15
CA GLN A 63 -1.95 21.36 -3.59
C GLN A 63 -3.19 20.92 -4.37
N ILE A 64 -3.79 19.77 -4.01
CA ILE A 64 -5.00 19.25 -4.68
C ILE A 64 -6.13 20.28 -4.63
N LYS A 65 -6.39 20.88 -3.47
CA LYS A 65 -7.41 21.92 -3.32
C LYS A 65 -7.15 23.13 -4.21
N ARG A 66 -5.90 23.58 -4.28
CA ARG A 66 -5.49 24.70 -5.13
C ARG A 66 -5.73 24.39 -6.60
N ASP A 67 -5.32 23.22 -7.06
CA ASP A 67 -5.38 22.81 -8.47
C ASP A 67 -6.82 22.49 -8.91
N GLY A 68 -7.67 22.06 -7.95
CA GLY A 68 -9.09 21.78 -8.13
C GLY A 68 -10.03 22.98 -7.94
N LYS A 69 -9.54 24.17 -7.53
CA LYS A 69 -10.38 25.31 -7.09
C LYS A 69 -11.49 25.73 -8.07
N LYS A 70 -11.26 25.60 -9.37
CA LYS A 70 -12.21 25.99 -10.43
C LYS A 70 -12.94 24.79 -11.06
N LYS A 71 -12.81 23.60 -10.50
CA LYS A 71 -13.37 22.36 -11.01
C LYS A 71 -14.47 21.85 -10.10
N PRO A 72 -15.44 21.05 -10.61
CA PRO A 72 -16.45 20.44 -9.74
C PRO A 72 -15.86 19.44 -8.74
N TYR A 73 -14.75 18.78 -9.09
CA TYR A 73 -14.02 17.84 -8.26
C TYR A 73 -12.55 18.21 -8.16
N ASP A 74 -11.93 17.94 -7.01
CA ASP A 74 -10.50 18.20 -6.76
C ASP A 74 -9.61 17.04 -7.21
N CYS A 75 -10.12 15.81 -7.09
CA CYS A 75 -9.39 14.58 -7.42
C CYS A 75 -10.35 13.46 -7.81
N ILE A 76 -9.78 12.38 -8.31
CA ILE A 76 -10.49 11.13 -8.60
C ILE A 76 -10.02 10.08 -7.59
N VAL A 77 -10.96 9.30 -7.04
CA VAL A 77 -10.68 8.17 -6.16
C VAL A 77 -11.31 6.92 -6.76
N GLY A 78 -10.46 5.93 -7.07
CA GLY A 78 -10.94 4.61 -7.50
C GLY A 78 -11.51 3.83 -6.33
N LEU A 79 -12.72 3.29 -6.49
CA LEU A 79 -13.36 2.42 -5.51
C LEU A 79 -13.42 0.99 -6.05
N SER A 80 -12.86 0.05 -5.29
CA SER A 80 -12.92 -1.39 -5.59
C SER A 80 -13.92 -2.16 -4.72
N GLY A 81 -14.65 -1.46 -3.83
CA GLY A 81 -15.48 -2.10 -2.79
C GLY A 81 -14.67 -2.60 -1.57
N GLY A 82 -13.34 -2.56 -1.61
CA GLY A 82 -12.47 -2.97 -0.51
C GLY A 82 -12.30 -1.87 0.55
N THR A 83 -11.86 -2.28 1.73
CA THR A 83 -11.67 -1.41 2.91
C THR A 83 -10.74 -0.23 2.63
N ASP A 84 -9.63 -0.46 1.92
CA ASP A 84 -8.59 0.56 1.70
C ASP A 84 -9.10 1.70 0.81
N SER A 85 -9.76 1.36 -0.31
CA SER A 85 -10.32 2.36 -1.23
C SER A 85 -11.47 3.15 -0.59
N THR A 86 -12.30 2.48 0.21
CA THR A 86 -13.39 3.10 0.95
C THR A 86 -12.84 4.04 2.03
N PHE A 87 -11.81 3.62 2.77
CA PHE A 87 -11.13 4.47 3.74
C PHE A 87 -10.47 5.67 3.08
N LEU A 88 -9.84 5.51 1.93
CA LEU A 88 -9.23 6.62 1.18
C LEU A 88 -10.28 7.66 0.79
N LEU A 89 -11.46 7.23 0.30
CA LEU A 89 -12.56 8.14 -0.03
C LEU A 89 -13.05 8.90 1.20
N TYR A 90 -13.32 8.18 2.30
CA TYR A 90 -13.71 8.79 3.58
C TYR A 90 -12.67 9.81 4.03
N TRP A 91 -11.40 9.45 3.99
CA TRP A 91 -10.30 10.32 4.41
C TRP A 91 -10.21 11.58 3.53
N ALA A 92 -10.36 11.44 2.20
CA ALA A 92 -10.35 12.58 1.27
C ALA A 92 -11.45 13.58 1.59
N VAL A 93 -12.69 13.11 1.77
CA VAL A 93 -13.84 13.95 2.15
C VAL A 93 -13.63 14.59 3.53
N LYS A 94 -13.14 13.82 4.52
CA LYS A 94 -12.83 14.30 5.87
C LYS A 94 -11.81 15.44 5.87
N ASN A 95 -10.86 15.43 4.92
CA ASN A 95 -9.87 16.49 4.74
C ASN A 95 -10.37 17.63 3.84
N GLY A 96 -11.65 17.67 3.52
CA GLY A 96 -12.30 18.73 2.76
C GLY A 96 -11.93 18.75 1.27
N LEU A 97 -11.56 17.61 0.71
CA LEU A 97 -11.48 17.39 -0.73
C LEU A 97 -12.87 17.07 -1.30
N ARG A 98 -13.04 17.30 -2.59
CA ARG A 98 -14.26 16.96 -3.37
C ARG A 98 -13.90 15.88 -4.39
N PRO A 99 -13.76 14.62 -3.95
CA PRO A 99 -13.39 13.53 -4.84
C PRO A 99 -14.53 13.14 -5.78
N LEU A 100 -14.21 12.83 -7.04
CA LEU A 100 -15.05 12.02 -7.92
C LEU A 100 -14.74 10.56 -7.63
N ALA A 101 -15.69 9.84 -7.05
CA ALA A 101 -15.57 8.41 -6.84
C ALA A 101 -15.89 7.66 -8.13
N VAL A 102 -14.99 6.77 -8.55
CA VAL A 102 -15.12 5.97 -9.76
C VAL A 102 -14.94 4.51 -9.43
N SER A 103 -15.94 3.69 -9.76
CA SER A 103 -15.87 2.23 -9.67
C SER A 103 -15.91 1.60 -11.05
N PHE A 104 -15.15 0.55 -11.25
CA PHE A 104 -15.21 -0.25 -12.46
C PHE A 104 -16.13 -1.46 -12.20
N ASP A 105 -17.26 -1.48 -12.88
CA ASP A 105 -18.17 -2.62 -12.82
C ASP A 105 -17.67 -3.71 -13.78
N ASN A 106 -17.13 -4.78 -13.22
CA ASN A 106 -16.69 -5.98 -13.95
C ASN A 106 -17.68 -7.14 -13.85
N GLY A 107 -18.88 -6.91 -13.28
CA GLY A 107 -19.89 -7.91 -13.05
C GLY A 107 -19.59 -8.87 -11.88
N TRP A 108 -18.56 -8.62 -11.08
CA TRP A 108 -18.16 -9.47 -9.94
C TRP A 108 -18.46 -8.81 -8.58
N SER A 109 -18.97 -7.59 -8.61
CA SER A 109 -19.37 -6.89 -7.38
C SER A 109 -20.63 -7.53 -6.79
N THR A 110 -20.68 -7.61 -5.46
CA THR A 110 -21.89 -7.99 -4.73
C THR A 110 -22.76 -6.77 -4.48
N ASP A 111 -24.04 -6.98 -4.14
CA ASP A 111 -24.98 -5.90 -3.81
C ASP A 111 -24.54 -5.04 -2.60
N ILE A 112 -23.49 -5.47 -1.88
CA ILE A 112 -22.95 -4.80 -0.69
C ILE A 112 -21.65 -4.05 -1.01
N ALA A 113 -20.99 -4.36 -2.13
CA ALA A 113 -19.67 -3.81 -2.47
C ALA A 113 -19.73 -2.44 -3.17
#